data_b9d9b1781fb93fc930ce5bf9c75e2bde
#
_entry.id   b9d9b1781fb93fc930ce5bf9c75e2bde
#
_cell.length_a   1.000
_cell.length_b   1.000
_cell.length_c   1.000
_cell.angle_alpha   90.00
_cell.angle_beta   90.00
_cell.angle_gamma   90.00
#
_symmetry.space_group_name_H-M   'P 1'
#
loop_
_entity.id
_entity.type
_entity.pdbx_description
1 polymer ?
#
loop_
_entity_poly.entity_id
_entity_poly.type
_entity_poly.pdbx_seq_one_letter_code
_entity_poly.pdbx_strand_id
1 'polypeptide(L)'
;MNKTAHYRLRKACVLKNGKTAGYLLANKRRFVFIYDSSYLATGGSSIAIGFPKAQRIFSSRYLFPFFSGLLPEGENLAYICRSLKLNPKDKFGLLLELAQNETIGAIHMG
;
A
#
# COMPACT_ATOMS: atom_id res chain seq x y z
N MET A 1 -12.42 23.63 11.17
CA MET A 1 -11.93 23.22 11.19
C MET A 1 -11.29 22.52 10.46
N ASN A 2 -10.85 22.42 10.02
CA ASN A 2 -10.32 21.75 9.26
C ASN A 2 -9.08 21.27 9.61
N LYS A 3 -8.84 20.99 10.79
CA LYS A 3 -7.69 20.34 11.23
C LYS A 3 -7.52 19.00 10.62
N THR A 4 -8.61 18.40 10.25
CA THR A 4 -8.55 17.09 9.61
C THR A 4 -7.82 17.14 8.28
N ALA A 5 -7.74 18.32 7.66
CA ALA A 5 -7.03 18.41 6.39
C ALA A 5 -5.55 18.09 6.55
N HIS A 6 -4.98 18.35 7.72
CA HIS A 6 -3.56 18.09 7.96
C HIS A 6 -3.28 16.64 8.29
N TYR A 7 -4.29 15.92 8.71
CA TYR A 7 -4.13 14.54 9.14
C TYR A 7 -4.97 13.60 8.31
N ARG A 8 -5.22 14.00 7.08
CA ARG A 8 -6.03 13.18 6.21
C ARG A 8 -5.47 11.79 6.13
N LEU A 9 -6.31 10.83 6.43
CA LEU A 9 -5.96 9.43 6.31
C LEU A 9 -6.22 9.00 4.87
N ARG A 10 -5.21 8.40 4.26
CA ARG A 10 -5.35 7.80 2.93
C ARG A 10 -5.45 6.30 3.10
N LYS A 11 -6.26 5.69 2.27
CA LYS A 11 -6.55 4.27 2.38
C LYS A 11 -6.48 3.61 1.02
N ALA A 12 -5.89 2.44 0.99
CA ALA A 12 -5.84 1.62 -0.21
C ALA A 12 -6.28 0.21 0.16
N CYS A 13 -7.10 -0.37 -0.70
CA CYS A 13 -7.50 -1.76 -0.53
C CYS A 13 -6.43 -2.64 -1.16
N VAL A 14 -5.96 -3.61 -0.41
CA VAL A 14 -4.92 -4.53 -0.89
C VAL A 14 -5.60 -5.84 -1.25
N LEU A 15 -5.52 -6.20 -2.53
CA LEU A 15 -6.14 -7.41 -3.05
C LEU A 15 -5.07 -8.45 -3.32
N LYS A 16 -5.37 -9.70 -3.03
CA LYS A 16 -4.51 -10.80 -3.42
C LYS A 16 -5.35 -11.84 -4.15
N ASN A 17 -4.95 -12.11 -5.39
CA ASN A 17 -5.68 -13.05 -6.24
C ASN A 17 -7.16 -12.69 -6.34
N GLY A 18 -7.43 -11.39 -6.46
CA GLY A 18 -8.79 -10.89 -6.64
C GLY A 18 -9.61 -10.78 -5.37
N LYS A 19 -9.06 -11.11 -4.22
CA LYS A 19 -9.79 -11.04 -2.96
C LYS A 19 -9.18 -9.98 -2.06
N THR A 20 -10.01 -9.26 -1.33
CA THR A 20 -9.53 -8.27 -0.38
C THR A 20 -8.74 -8.97 0.72
N ALA A 21 -7.46 -8.67 0.78
CA ALA A 21 -6.61 -9.24 1.82
C ALA A 21 -6.49 -8.30 3.01
N GLY A 22 -6.54 -7.01 2.76
CA GLY A 22 -6.43 -6.04 3.84
C GLY A 22 -6.43 -4.63 3.32
N TYR A 23 -6.02 -3.72 4.19
CA TYR A 23 -6.05 -2.30 3.90
C TYR A 23 -4.73 -1.65 4.31
N LEU A 24 -4.20 -0.83 3.44
CA LEU A 24 -3.02 -0.04 3.75
C LEU A 24 -3.47 1.38 4.00
N LEU A 25 -3.17 1.88 5.18
CA LEU A 25 -3.56 3.21 5.61
C LEU A 25 -2.33 4.06 5.78
N ALA A 26 -2.45 5.34 5.49
CA ALA A 26 -1.32 6.26 5.63
C ALA A 26 -1.81 7.62 6.09
N ASN A 27 -1.07 8.21 7.00
CA ASN A 27 -1.23 9.61 7.33
C ASN A 27 0.16 10.24 7.31
N LYS A 28 0.31 11.43 7.83
CA LYS A 28 1.61 12.12 7.75
C LYS A 28 2.71 11.41 8.51
N ARG A 29 2.35 10.59 9.48
CA ARG A 29 3.35 10.05 10.40
C ARG A 29 3.55 8.57 10.32
N ARG A 30 2.54 7.83 9.87
CA ARG A 30 2.60 6.39 9.96
C ARG A 30 1.92 5.71 8.81
N PHE A 31 2.35 4.49 8.59
CA PHE A 31 1.70 3.55 7.70
C PHE A 31 1.18 2.40 8.54
N VAL A 32 -0.01 1.94 8.22
CA VAL A 32 -0.62 0.81 8.93
C VAL A 32 -1.18 -0.15 7.90
N PHE A 33 -0.86 -1.43 8.06
CA PHE A 33 -1.51 -2.46 7.27
C PHE A 33 -2.39 -3.28 8.19
N ILE A 34 -3.64 -3.48 7.80
CA ILE A 34 -4.60 -4.25 8.58
C ILE A 34 -5.14 -5.35 7.69
N TYR A 35 -4.97 -6.61 8.11
CA TYR A 35 -5.58 -7.71 7.40
C TYR A 35 -7.09 -7.64 7.50
N ASP A 36 -7.77 -7.97 6.42
CA ASP A 36 -9.22 -8.13 6.44
C ASP A 36 -9.56 -9.38 7.25
N SER A 37 -10.55 -9.28 8.14
CA SER A 37 -10.86 -10.40 9.01
C SER A 37 -11.36 -11.61 8.24
N SER A 38 -12.08 -11.39 7.15
CA SER A 38 -12.54 -12.50 6.32
C SER A 38 -11.36 -13.22 5.68
N TYR A 39 -10.35 -12.45 5.26
CA TYR A 39 -9.16 -13.04 4.66
C TYR A 39 -8.40 -13.88 5.68
N LEU A 40 -8.31 -13.40 6.92
CA LEU A 40 -7.65 -14.16 7.98
C LEU A 40 -8.38 -15.45 8.29
N ALA A 41 -9.70 -15.48 8.13
CA ALA A 41 -10.49 -16.65 8.41
C ALA A 41 -10.35 -17.73 7.32
N THR A 42 -9.85 -17.37 6.15
CA THR A 42 -9.62 -18.36 5.09
C THR A 42 -8.32 -19.08 5.35
N GLY A 43 -8.07 -20.15 4.66
CA GLY A 43 -6.80 -20.85 4.76
C GLY A 43 -5.71 -20.25 3.90
N GLY A 44 -5.90 -19.05 3.39
CA GLY A 44 -4.93 -18.43 2.50
C GLY A 44 -3.62 -18.07 3.16
N SER A 45 -2.59 -17.87 2.35
CA SER A 45 -1.27 -17.53 2.85
C SER A 45 -1.21 -16.04 3.21
N SER A 46 -0.18 -15.66 3.97
CA SER A 46 0.08 -14.26 4.24
C SER A 46 0.38 -13.55 2.92
N ILE A 47 0.19 -12.23 2.90
CA ILE A 47 0.46 -11.48 1.66
C ILE A 47 1.95 -11.42 1.37
N ALA A 48 2.79 -11.47 2.42
CA ALA A 48 4.23 -11.43 2.26
C ALA A 48 4.87 -11.88 3.56
N ILE A 49 6.16 -12.16 3.50
CA ILE A 49 6.90 -12.63 4.67
C ILE A 49 6.79 -11.69 5.86
N GLY A 50 6.83 -10.39 5.61
CA GLY A 50 6.77 -9.41 6.70
C GLY A 50 5.41 -9.25 7.35
N PHE A 51 4.39 -9.98 6.87
CA PHE A 51 3.02 -9.84 7.37
C PHE A 51 2.43 -11.19 7.77
N PRO A 52 2.98 -11.84 8.81
CA PRO A 52 2.45 -13.14 9.23
C PRO A 52 0.99 -13.01 9.67
N LYS A 53 0.16 -13.98 9.28
CA LYS A 53 -1.27 -13.95 9.56
C LYS A 53 -1.60 -14.09 11.04
N ALA A 54 -0.62 -14.44 11.86
CA ALA A 54 -0.85 -14.50 13.29
C ALA A 54 -1.06 -13.12 13.90
N GLN A 55 -0.67 -12.08 13.17
CA GLN A 55 -0.85 -10.70 13.61
C GLN A 55 -1.73 -10.01 12.59
N ARG A 56 -2.70 -9.23 13.07
CA ARG A 56 -3.64 -8.58 12.16
C ARG A 56 -3.24 -7.17 11.78
N ILE A 57 -2.64 -6.43 12.70
CA ILE A 57 -2.35 -5.01 12.50
C ILE A 57 -0.85 -4.77 12.57
N PHE A 58 -0.34 -4.06 11.57
CA PHE A 58 1.08 -3.73 11.48
C PHE A 58 1.21 -2.22 11.34
N SER A 59 2.19 -1.64 12.01
CA SER A 59 2.38 -0.20 11.99
C SER A 59 3.85 0.11 11.76
N SER A 60 4.13 1.17 11.01
CA SER A 60 5.49 1.57 10.71
C SER A 60 5.55 3.06 10.42
N ARG A 61 6.69 3.67 10.74
CA ARG A 61 6.93 5.07 10.40
C ARG A 61 7.24 5.22 8.91
N TYR A 62 7.68 4.15 8.29
CA TYR A 62 8.05 4.15 6.87
C TYR A 62 7.18 3.17 6.14
N LEU A 63 7.01 3.39 4.84
CA LEU A 63 6.27 2.44 4.03
C LEU A 63 6.94 1.07 4.14
N PHE A 64 6.14 0.05 4.35
CA PHE A 64 6.66 -1.30 4.53
C PHE A 64 7.48 -1.72 3.31
N PRO A 65 8.62 -2.39 3.51
CA PRO A 65 9.47 -2.80 2.38
C PRO A 65 8.76 -3.57 1.30
N PHE A 66 7.79 -4.41 1.67
CA PHE A 66 7.02 -5.14 0.68
C PHE A 66 6.36 -4.19 -0.30
N PHE A 67 5.72 -3.13 0.21
CA PHE A 67 5.01 -2.20 -0.65
C PHE A 67 5.97 -1.27 -1.39
N SER A 68 7.01 -0.79 -0.74
CA SER A 68 7.95 0.07 -1.44
C SER A 68 8.71 -0.70 -2.52
N GLY A 69 8.89 -2.00 -2.33
CA GLY A 69 9.53 -2.85 -3.33
C GLY A 69 8.71 -3.04 -4.59
N LEU A 70 7.42 -2.70 -4.56
CA LEU A 70 6.58 -2.78 -5.75
C LEU A 70 6.76 -1.57 -6.66
N LEU A 71 7.41 -0.53 -6.18
CA LEU A 71 7.58 0.70 -6.96
C LEU A 71 8.79 0.61 -7.86
N PRO A 72 8.75 1.26 -9.02
CA PRO A 72 9.93 1.36 -9.85
C PRO A 72 11.00 2.20 -9.15
N GLU A 73 12.23 2.08 -9.61
CA GLU A 73 13.35 2.77 -9.00
C GLU A 73 14.16 3.50 -10.05
N GLY A 74 15.02 4.42 -9.57
CA GLY A 74 16.00 5.07 -10.39
C GLY A 74 15.39 5.88 -11.52
N GLU A 75 15.93 5.70 -12.71
CA GLU A 75 15.50 6.48 -13.87
C GLU A 75 14.07 6.16 -14.28
N ASN A 76 13.64 4.91 -14.08
CA ASN A 76 12.27 4.54 -14.38
C ASN A 76 11.30 5.33 -13.51
N LEU A 77 11.61 5.42 -12.22
CA LEU A 77 10.76 6.19 -11.33
C LEU A 77 10.74 7.66 -11.73
N ALA A 78 11.92 8.22 -12.03
CA ALA A 78 12.01 9.62 -12.42
C ALA A 78 11.22 9.91 -13.68
N TYR A 79 11.31 9.02 -14.66
CA TYR A 79 10.59 9.17 -15.91
C TYR A 79 9.07 9.15 -15.68
N ILE A 80 8.60 8.18 -14.91
CA ILE A 80 7.17 8.04 -14.64
C ILE A 80 6.64 9.26 -13.89
N CYS A 81 7.39 9.72 -12.90
CA CYS A 81 6.96 10.86 -12.11
C CYS A 81 6.88 12.12 -12.97
N ARG A 82 7.82 12.30 -13.88
CA ARG A 82 7.76 13.45 -14.79
C ARG A 82 6.58 13.33 -15.75
N SER A 83 6.39 12.12 -16.29
CA SER A 83 5.33 11.90 -17.28
C SER A 83 3.95 12.08 -16.69
N LEU A 84 3.74 11.62 -15.47
CA LEU A 84 2.44 11.65 -14.83
C LEU A 84 2.31 12.79 -13.82
N LYS A 85 3.35 13.62 -13.70
CA LYS A 85 3.37 14.73 -12.76
C LYS A 85 3.11 14.30 -11.34
N LEU A 86 3.81 13.27 -10.92
CA LEU A 86 3.70 12.71 -9.58
C LEU A 86 4.90 13.11 -8.74
N ASN A 87 4.69 13.20 -7.44
CA ASN A 87 5.76 13.51 -6.51
C ASN A 87 6.53 12.24 -6.16
N PRO A 88 7.82 12.13 -6.52
CA PRO A 88 8.57 10.92 -6.26
C PRO A 88 8.79 10.65 -4.77
N LYS A 89 8.54 11.63 -3.91
CA LYS A 89 8.68 11.45 -2.47
C LYS A 89 7.42 10.91 -1.83
N ASP A 90 6.30 10.95 -2.53
CA ASP A 90 5.03 10.47 -1.99
C ASP A 90 4.82 9.02 -2.42
N LYS A 91 5.46 8.11 -1.71
CA LYS A 91 5.43 6.70 -2.10
C LYS A 91 4.05 6.10 -2.05
N PHE A 92 3.23 6.51 -1.09
CA PHE A 92 1.86 6.01 -1.02
C PHE A 92 1.05 6.45 -2.23
N GLY A 93 1.19 7.72 -2.61
CA GLY A 93 0.51 8.22 -3.80
C GLY A 93 0.97 7.49 -5.06
N LEU A 94 2.26 7.20 -5.14
CA LEU A 94 2.79 6.44 -6.27
C LEU A 94 2.18 5.04 -6.33
N LEU A 95 2.07 4.38 -5.18
CA LEU A 95 1.43 3.06 -5.15
C LEU A 95 0.00 3.13 -5.65
N LEU A 96 -0.76 4.09 -5.17
CA LEU A 96 -2.14 4.22 -5.59
C LEU A 96 -2.24 4.45 -7.09
N GLU A 97 -1.41 5.35 -7.59
CA GLU A 97 -1.46 5.73 -8.99
C GLU A 97 -1.03 4.60 -9.91
N LEU A 98 0.07 3.94 -9.57
CA LEU A 98 0.65 2.93 -10.45
C LEU A 98 -0.05 1.59 -10.34
N ALA A 99 -0.55 1.26 -9.17
CA ALA A 99 -1.19 -0.03 -8.97
C ALA A 99 -2.64 -0.08 -9.43
N GLN A 100 -3.27 1.09 -9.62
CA GLN A 100 -4.64 1.12 -10.10
C GLN A 100 -4.77 0.55 -11.51
N ASN A 101 -3.74 0.71 -12.30
CA ASN A 101 -3.80 0.32 -13.70
C ASN A 101 -3.11 -0.97 -14.00
N GLU A 102 -2.40 -1.54 -13.04
CA GLU A 102 -1.64 -2.75 -13.27
C GLU A 102 -1.65 -3.64 -12.05
N THR A 103 -1.60 -4.94 -12.30
CA THR A 103 -1.40 -5.91 -11.24
C THR A 103 0.09 -6.02 -11.00
N ILE A 104 0.50 -5.89 -9.76
CA ILE A 104 1.89 -6.07 -9.39
C ILE A 104 1.98 -7.42 -8.71
N GLY A 105 2.37 -8.44 -9.47
CA GLY A 105 2.32 -9.79 -8.99
C GLY A 105 0.87 -10.19 -8.74
N ALA A 106 0.58 -10.70 -7.55
CA ALA A 106 -0.77 -11.09 -7.17
C ALA A 106 -1.47 -10.01 -6.34
N ILE A 107 -0.84 -8.83 -6.20
CA ILE A 107 -1.34 -7.76 -5.34
C ILE A 107 -1.83 -6.60 -6.19
N HIS A 108 -3.00 -6.09 -5.84
CA HIS A 108 -3.57 -4.89 -6.43
C HIS A 108 -3.81 -3.87 -5.34
N MET A 109 -3.71 -2.61 -5.70
CA MET A 109 -4.07 -1.52 -4.79
C MET A 109 -5.26 -0.80 -5.42
N GLY A 110 -6.24 -0.48 -4.64
CA GLY A 110 -7.37 0.18 -5.24
C GLY A 110 -8.32 0.85 -4.30
#